data_c045de78a7f0095cbf8010c75ef36e86
#
_entry.id   c045de78a7f0095cbf8010c75ef36e86
#
_cell.length_a   1.000
_cell.length_b   1.000
_cell.length_c   1.000
_cell.angle_alpha   90.00
_cell.angle_beta   90.00
_cell.angle_gamma   90.00
#
_symmetry.space_group_name_H-M   'P 1'
#
loop_
_entity.id
_entity.type
_entity.pdbx_description
1 polymer ?
#
loop_
_entity_poly.entity_id
_entity_poly.type
_entity_poly.pdbx_seq_one_letter_code
_entity_poly.pdbx_strand_id
1 'polypeptide(L)'
;MIKYLKKAIEKPQEDITAVQETVREILAKIKNEGEAGLRFYSEKFDNWSPKSFRVSEDEIRAAKSKLPATEVEDIDFCQAQIRNFAQEQMKRLVDFEVETVPGVHLGQKIIPVSCSGSYIPGGRYPMLASAHMTVITPKVAGVSRVVACSPPVKGQGLWPATLYSMVAGGADEIYCMGGVHALAAMAYGIEGLQPVDMMVGAGNKYVAEAKRQLFGTVGIDLLAGPTEILIIADDTADPFIVAADILGQAEHDPNARQALVALSASIAEKTMKEVDRQLVDLPTKDIAAVAWRDNGEVIVVDSPEEAVKVSDDWAPEHLEVQTEDWKYYLDNCKNYGSAFLGEETTVAYGDKTIGTNHVLPTMKAARYTGGLSVGKFVKTVTYQYATKEASYKIADVCERACNYENMLAHGISCKVRKDKYAK
;
A
#
# COMPACT_ATOMS: atom_id res chain seq x y z
N MET A 1 -16.18 29.83 -6.33
CA MET A 1 -17.47 29.10 -5.98
C MET A 1 -17.36 27.69 -6.55
N ILE A 2 -17.54 26.66 -5.73
CA ILE A 2 -17.44 25.26 -6.15
C ILE A 2 -18.75 24.85 -6.82
N LYS A 3 -18.68 24.43 -8.11
CA LYS A 3 -19.84 24.04 -8.90
C LYS A 3 -19.65 22.64 -9.48
N TYR A 4 -20.59 21.73 -9.20
CA TYR A 4 -20.59 20.39 -9.79
C TYR A 4 -21.32 20.40 -11.15
N LEU A 5 -20.64 20.01 -12.22
CA LEU A 5 -21.24 19.71 -13.52
C LEU A 5 -21.70 18.25 -13.58
N LYS A 6 -20.99 17.35 -12.90
CA LYS A 6 -21.36 15.95 -12.73
C LYS A 6 -21.11 15.54 -11.28
N LYS A 7 -22.01 14.76 -10.71
CA LYS A 7 -21.87 14.17 -9.38
C LYS A 7 -21.92 12.65 -9.47
N ALA A 8 -21.18 12.00 -8.61
CA ALA A 8 -21.34 10.57 -8.38
C ALA A 8 -22.77 10.25 -7.90
N ILE A 9 -23.26 9.08 -8.25
CA ILE A 9 -24.55 8.59 -7.75
C ILE A 9 -24.38 8.23 -6.28
N GLU A 10 -25.23 8.81 -5.42
CA GLU A 10 -25.26 8.43 -4.01
C GLU A 10 -25.69 6.95 -3.90
N LYS A 11 -24.76 6.12 -3.45
CA LYS A 11 -25.01 4.70 -3.17
C LYS A 11 -25.26 4.52 -1.68
N PRO A 12 -26.20 3.69 -1.25
CA PRO A 12 -26.31 3.27 0.14
C PRO A 12 -24.95 2.74 0.61
N GLN A 13 -24.60 3.02 1.86
CA GLN A 13 -23.39 2.43 2.45
C GLN A 13 -23.49 0.90 2.34
N GLU A 14 -22.48 0.28 1.72
CA GLU A 14 -22.47 -1.18 1.56
C GLU A 14 -22.47 -1.84 2.94
N ASP A 15 -23.43 -2.72 3.18
CA ASP A 15 -23.41 -3.56 4.38
C ASP A 15 -22.34 -4.64 4.21
N ILE A 16 -21.23 -4.45 4.90
CA ILE A 16 -20.09 -5.36 4.86
C ILE A 16 -20.21 -6.50 5.90
N THR A 17 -21.30 -6.58 6.66
CA THR A 17 -21.48 -7.57 7.74
C THR A 17 -21.29 -9.00 7.21
N ALA A 18 -21.89 -9.34 6.09
CA ALA A 18 -21.75 -10.67 5.48
C ALA A 18 -20.29 -10.97 5.06
N VAL A 19 -19.56 -9.96 4.58
CA VAL A 19 -18.12 -10.10 4.25
C VAL A 19 -17.32 -10.35 5.52
N GLN A 20 -17.60 -9.60 6.59
CA GLN A 20 -16.92 -9.74 7.89
C GLN A 20 -17.14 -11.13 8.51
N GLU A 21 -18.37 -11.62 8.47
CA GLU A 21 -18.72 -12.96 8.99
C GLU A 21 -18.03 -14.05 8.17
N THR A 22 -18.11 -13.99 6.84
CA THR A 22 -17.45 -14.95 5.94
C THR A 22 -15.96 -15.01 6.21
N VAL A 23 -15.29 -13.87 6.32
CA VAL A 23 -13.84 -13.81 6.59
C VAL A 23 -13.53 -14.38 7.98
N ARG A 24 -14.33 -14.05 8.99
CA ARG A 24 -14.15 -14.58 10.34
C ARG A 24 -14.24 -16.10 10.38
N GLU A 25 -15.23 -16.69 9.70
CA GLU A 25 -15.39 -18.13 9.59
C GLU A 25 -14.19 -18.79 8.90
N ILE A 26 -13.70 -18.21 7.80
CA ILE A 26 -12.52 -18.71 7.06
C ILE A 26 -11.30 -18.70 7.99
N LEU A 27 -11.01 -17.56 8.61
CA LEU A 27 -9.86 -17.40 9.51
C LEU A 27 -9.94 -18.36 10.70
N ALA A 28 -11.13 -18.50 11.33
CA ALA A 28 -11.33 -19.38 12.47
C ALA A 28 -11.13 -20.86 12.09
N LYS A 29 -11.69 -21.30 10.95
CA LYS A 29 -11.53 -22.68 10.48
C LYS A 29 -10.05 -23.00 10.21
N ILE A 30 -9.33 -22.11 9.50
CA ILE A 30 -7.92 -22.34 9.20
C ILE A 30 -7.07 -22.33 10.47
N LYS A 31 -7.34 -21.42 11.40
CA LYS A 31 -6.65 -21.38 12.70
C LYS A 31 -6.81 -22.66 13.50
N ASN A 32 -8.00 -23.25 13.48
CA ASN A 32 -8.33 -24.44 14.28
C ASN A 32 -7.94 -25.75 13.62
N GLU A 33 -8.06 -25.84 12.29
CA GLU A 33 -7.87 -27.08 11.53
C GLU A 33 -6.51 -27.11 10.77
N GLY A 34 -5.76 -26.00 10.79
CA GLY A 34 -4.44 -25.92 10.15
C GLY A 34 -4.51 -26.19 8.66
N GLU A 35 -3.66 -27.10 8.19
CA GLU A 35 -3.55 -27.44 6.76
C GLU A 35 -4.86 -27.97 6.17
N ALA A 36 -5.64 -28.72 6.92
CA ALA A 36 -6.94 -29.24 6.44
C ALA A 36 -7.89 -28.09 6.11
N GLY A 37 -7.97 -27.06 6.97
CA GLY A 37 -8.75 -25.86 6.73
C GLY A 37 -8.27 -25.05 5.52
N LEU A 38 -6.95 -24.93 5.36
CA LEU A 38 -6.35 -24.28 4.20
C LEU A 38 -6.73 -25.00 2.90
N ARG A 39 -6.54 -26.32 2.84
CA ARG A 39 -6.86 -27.15 1.66
C ARG A 39 -8.33 -27.09 1.31
N PHE A 40 -9.21 -27.15 2.31
CA PHE A 40 -10.65 -27.01 2.12
C PHE A 40 -11.03 -25.73 1.36
N TYR A 41 -10.47 -24.57 1.76
CA TYR A 41 -10.80 -23.32 1.11
C TYR A 41 -10.07 -23.11 -0.22
N SER A 42 -8.86 -23.62 -0.39
CA SER A 42 -8.15 -23.62 -1.65
C SER A 42 -8.90 -24.41 -2.74
N GLU A 43 -9.42 -25.59 -2.38
CA GLU A 43 -10.23 -26.38 -3.32
C GLU A 43 -11.57 -25.67 -3.61
N LYS A 44 -12.24 -25.15 -2.57
CA LYS A 44 -13.54 -24.50 -2.70
C LYS A 44 -13.52 -23.24 -3.56
N PHE A 45 -12.50 -22.39 -3.43
CA PHE A 45 -12.47 -21.08 -4.07
C PHE A 45 -11.58 -21.02 -5.31
N ASP A 46 -10.47 -21.77 -5.31
CA ASP A 46 -9.48 -21.73 -6.37
C ASP A 46 -9.47 -23.00 -7.22
N ASN A 47 -10.27 -24.02 -6.87
CA ASN A 47 -10.22 -25.37 -7.48
C ASN A 47 -8.78 -25.91 -7.54
N TRP A 48 -8.05 -25.74 -6.40
CA TRP A 48 -6.62 -25.99 -6.32
C TRP A 48 -6.28 -26.90 -5.13
N SER A 49 -5.73 -28.08 -5.42
CA SER A 49 -5.36 -29.10 -4.42
C SER A 49 -3.99 -29.71 -4.75
N PRO A 50 -2.89 -28.94 -4.68
CA PRO A 50 -1.56 -29.43 -4.99
C PRO A 50 -1.02 -30.33 -3.87
N LYS A 51 0.06 -31.09 -4.16
CA LYS A 51 0.80 -31.83 -3.12
C LYS A 51 1.41 -30.88 -2.08
N SER A 52 1.94 -29.76 -2.52
CA SER A 52 2.43 -28.65 -1.70
C SER A 52 2.01 -27.34 -2.34
N PHE A 53 1.64 -26.36 -1.53
CA PHE A 53 1.39 -24.98 -1.99
C PHE A 53 2.69 -24.22 -2.27
N ARG A 54 3.82 -24.65 -1.69
CA ARG A 54 5.12 -24.06 -1.96
C ARG A 54 5.55 -24.41 -3.37
N VAL A 55 5.92 -23.38 -4.12
CA VAL A 55 6.47 -23.51 -5.47
C VAL A 55 7.82 -24.21 -5.39
N SER A 56 8.03 -25.20 -6.25
CA SER A 56 9.25 -25.99 -6.25
C SER A 56 10.45 -25.22 -6.83
N GLU A 57 11.66 -25.62 -6.41
CA GLU A 57 12.91 -25.05 -6.93
C GLU A 57 13.04 -25.24 -8.46
N ASP A 58 12.47 -26.32 -9.00
CA ASP A 58 12.47 -26.56 -10.45
C ASP A 58 11.58 -25.56 -11.18
N GLU A 59 10.39 -25.26 -10.65
CA GLU A 59 9.49 -24.22 -11.20
C GLU A 59 10.14 -22.84 -11.11
N ILE A 60 10.80 -22.51 -9.99
CA ILE A 60 11.53 -21.26 -9.79
C ILE A 60 12.64 -21.12 -10.84
N ARG A 61 13.48 -22.16 -11.02
CA ARG A 61 14.54 -22.17 -12.04
C ARG A 61 14.00 -22.05 -13.46
N ALA A 62 12.87 -22.68 -13.73
CA ALA A 62 12.24 -22.65 -15.05
C ALA A 62 11.44 -21.36 -15.34
N ALA A 63 11.20 -20.49 -14.35
CA ALA A 63 10.32 -19.33 -14.51
C ALA A 63 10.75 -18.42 -15.67
N LYS A 64 12.02 -18.03 -15.70
CA LYS A 64 12.58 -17.15 -16.75
C LYS A 64 12.46 -17.73 -18.15
N SER A 65 12.74 -19.04 -18.30
CA SER A 65 12.75 -19.70 -19.62
C SER A 65 11.36 -19.86 -20.26
N LYS A 66 10.30 -19.61 -19.48
CA LYS A 66 8.91 -19.68 -19.96
C LYS A 66 8.42 -18.36 -20.57
N LEU A 67 9.25 -17.31 -20.53
CA LEU A 67 8.88 -15.96 -20.97
C LEU A 67 9.63 -15.57 -22.25
N PRO A 68 9.03 -14.73 -23.11
CA PRO A 68 9.75 -14.04 -24.16
C PRO A 68 10.88 -13.17 -23.60
N ALA A 69 11.97 -13.02 -24.32
CA ALA A 69 13.11 -12.21 -23.88
C ALA A 69 12.72 -10.74 -23.60
N THR A 70 11.88 -10.15 -24.44
CA THR A 70 11.37 -8.80 -24.27
C THR A 70 10.58 -8.61 -22.99
N GLU A 71 9.73 -9.59 -22.61
CA GLU A 71 8.97 -9.53 -21.36
C GLU A 71 9.89 -9.61 -20.13
N VAL A 72 10.97 -10.40 -20.22
CA VAL A 72 12.00 -10.45 -19.18
C VAL A 72 12.71 -9.10 -19.04
N GLU A 73 13.12 -8.49 -20.17
CA GLU A 73 13.80 -7.19 -20.21
C GLU A 73 12.91 -6.08 -19.59
N ASP A 74 11.62 -6.08 -19.92
CA ASP A 74 10.65 -5.11 -19.39
C ASP A 74 10.45 -5.30 -17.87
N ILE A 75 10.33 -6.54 -17.40
CA ILE A 75 10.24 -6.85 -15.96
C ILE A 75 11.50 -6.39 -15.23
N ASP A 76 12.67 -6.71 -15.76
CA ASP A 76 13.95 -6.34 -15.16
C ASP A 76 14.12 -4.81 -15.12
N PHE A 77 13.70 -4.10 -16.17
CA PHE A 77 13.69 -2.62 -16.22
C PHE A 77 12.79 -2.03 -15.12
N CYS A 78 11.53 -2.47 -15.05
CA CYS A 78 10.57 -1.98 -14.05
C CYS A 78 11.07 -2.22 -12.62
N GLN A 79 11.61 -3.42 -12.36
CA GLN A 79 12.17 -3.76 -11.05
C GLN A 79 13.38 -2.92 -10.67
N ALA A 80 14.23 -2.57 -11.64
CA ALA A 80 15.37 -1.70 -11.41
C ALA A 80 14.93 -0.30 -10.94
N GLN A 81 13.87 0.28 -11.54
CA GLN A 81 13.37 1.59 -11.14
C GLN A 81 12.79 1.59 -9.72
N ILE A 82 12.00 0.57 -9.38
CA ILE A 82 11.45 0.41 -8.01
C ILE A 82 12.58 0.26 -6.99
N ARG A 83 13.58 -0.56 -7.30
CA ARG A 83 14.74 -0.75 -6.43
C ARG A 83 15.52 0.54 -6.22
N ASN A 84 15.78 1.28 -7.29
CA ASN A 84 16.48 2.55 -7.24
C ASN A 84 15.76 3.56 -6.34
N PHE A 85 14.44 3.73 -6.54
CA PHE A 85 13.66 4.67 -5.72
C PHE A 85 13.57 4.23 -4.26
N ALA A 86 13.32 2.95 -4.00
CA ALA A 86 13.31 2.39 -2.65
C ALA A 86 14.66 2.58 -1.93
N GLN A 87 15.79 2.44 -2.63
CA GLN A 87 17.12 2.70 -2.07
C GLN A 87 17.29 4.17 -1.69
N GLU A 88 16.78 5.11 -2.49
CA GLU A 88 16.81 6.53 -2.16
C GLU A 88 15.95 6.86 -0.93
N GLN A 89 14.80 6.18 -0.76
CA GLN A 89 14.01 6.29 0.45
C GLN A 89 14.78 5.76 1.68
N MET A 90 15.43 4.60 1.55
CA MET A 90 16.14 3.97 2.66
C MET A 90 17.34 4.80 3.16
N LYS A 91 18.06 5.49 2.26
CA LYS A 91 19.15 6.40 2.62
C LYS A 91 18.74 7.54 3.55
N ARG A 92 17.46 7.85 3.64
CA ARG A 92 16.91 8.94 4.47
C ARG A 92 16.37 8.47 5.81
N LEU A 93 16.35 7.17 6.04
CA LEU A 93 16.02 6.55 7.32
C LEU A 93 17.34 6.24 8.04
N VAL A 94 17.72 7.11 8.97
CA VAL A 94 19.01 7.04 9.63
C VAL A 94 18.87 6.91 11.14
N ASP A 95 19.81 6.19 11.74
CA ASP A 95 19.98 6.15 13.17
C ASP A 95 20.56 7.49 13.65
N PHE A 96 20.21 7.89 14.87
CA PHE A 96 20.86 9.03 15.51
C PHE A 96 20.98 8.84 17.03
N GLU A 97 21.90 9.57 17.64
CA GLU A 97 22.03 9.72 19.08
C GLU A 97 22.28 11.19 19.43
N VAL A 98 21.64 11.65 20.49
CA VAL A 98 21.76 13.03 20.99
C VAL A 98 21.90 13.04 22.50
N GLU A 99 22.66 13.98 23.04
CA GLU A 99 22.73 14.28 24.46
C GLU A 99 21.75 15.44 24.75
N THR A 100 20.63 15.12 25.42
CA THR A 100 19.56 16.11 25.71
C THR A 100 19.71 16.80 27.05
N VAL A 101 20.29 16.13 28.02
CA VAL A 101 20.72 16.65 29.32
C VAL A 101 22.13 16.16 29.51
N PRO A 102 23.05 16.96 30.11
CA PRO A 102 24.43 16.53 30.31
C PRO A 102 24.53 15.15 30.94
N GLY A 103 25.11 14.21 30.21
CA GLY A 103 25.28 12.80 30.57
C GLY A 103 24.04 11.93 30.32
N VAL A 104 22.95 12.43 29.67
CA VAL A 104 21.80 11.64 29.26
C VAL A 104 21.80 11.54 27.74
N HIS A 105 21.93 10.35 27.21
CA HIS A 105 21.96 10.05 25.79
C HIS A 105 20.69 9.33 25.36
N LEU A 106 20.05 9.86 24.31
CA LEU A 106 18.86 9.30 23.70
C LEU A 106 19.17 8.96 22.25
N GLY A 107 18.82 7.77 21.81
CA GLY A 107 19.05 7.37 20.44
C GLY A 107 17.82 6.73 19.80
N GLN A 108 17.85 6.71 18.48
CA GLN A 108 16.87 6.04 17.64
C GLN A 108 17.58 5.09 16.69
N LYS A 109 17.01 3.90 16.53
CA LYS A 109 17.43 2.92 15.51
C LYS A 109 16.32 2.60 14.55
N ILE A 110 16.70 2.39 13.31
CA ILE A 110 15.83 1.92 12.23
C ILE A 110 16.09 0.42 12.05
N ILE A 111 15.14 -0.42 12.44
CA ILE A 111 15.29 -1.87 12.46
C ILE A 111 14.25 -2.51 11.54
N PRO A 112 14.64 -3.25 10.48
CA PRO A 112 13.71 -3.97 9.64
C PRO A 112 12.86 -4.99 10.44
N VAL A 113 11.64 -5.25 9.99
CA VAL A 113 10.89 -6.44 10.42
C VAL A 113 11.61 -7.69 9.95
N SER A 114 11.45 -8.82 10.64
CA SER A 114 12.18 -10.04 10.28
C SER A 114 11.60 -10.72 9.06
N CYS A 115 10.27 -10.66 8.89
CA CYS A 115 9.58 -11.31 7.78
C CYS A 115 8.42 -10.47 7.24
N SER A 116 8.32 -10.40 5.91
CA SER A 116 7.17 -9.82 5.20
C SER A 116 6.48 -10.86 4.33
N GLY A 117 5.14 -10.90 4.41
CA GLY A 117 4.27 -11.65 3.52
C GLY A 117 3.70 -10.74 2.43
N SER A 118 4.05 -10.99 1.19
CA SER A 118 3.61 -10.27 0.00
C SER A 118 2.44 -11.01 -0.64
N TYR A 119 1.25 -10.44 -0.58
CA TYR A 119 0.09 -10.97 -1.29
C TYR A 119 -0.02 -10.30 -2.65
N ILE A 120 0.10 -11.08 -3.71
CA ILE A 120 0.01 -10.63 -5.09
C ILE A 120 -1.35 -11.08 -5.63
N PRO A 121 -2.27 -10.16 -5.96
CA PRO A 121 -3.54 -10.53 -6.57
C PRO A 121 -3.32 -11.16 -7.93
N GLY A 122 -4.22 -12.07 -8.29
CA GLY A 122 -4.12 -12.82 -9.54
C GLY A 122 -5.45 -13.48 -9.88
N GLY A 123 -5.44 -14.46 -10.76
CA GLY A 123 -6.63 -15.20 -11.16
C GLY A 123 -7.24 -14.68 -12.46
N ARG A 124 -7.60 -13.41 -12.56
CA ARG A 124 -8.10 -12.82 -13.81
C ARG A 124 -6.96 -12.35 -14.71
N TYR A 125 -5.99 -11.63 -14.14
CA TYR A 125 -4.85 -11.04 -14.85
C TYR A 125 -3.56 -11.28 -14.09
N PRO A 126 -2.40 -11.40 -14.78
CA PRO A 126 -1.09 -11.40 -14.12
C PRO A 126 -0.79 -9.99 -13.58
N MET A 127 -0.66 -9.86 -12.26
CA MET A 127 -0.41 -8.58 -11.61
C MET A 127 1.09 -8.41 -11.31
N LEU A 128 1.89 -8.23 -12.36
CA LEU A 128 3.35 -8.16 -12.27
C LEU A 128 3.82 -7.01 -11.38
N ALA A 129 3.23 -5.83 -11.56
CA ALA A 129 3.58 -4.66 -10.77
C ALA A 129 3.38 -4.88 -9.26
N SER A 130 2.31 -5.61 -8.85
CA SER A 130 2.12 -5.94 -7.44
C SER A 130 3.23 -6.84 -6.90
N ALA A 131 3.73 -7.80 -7.70
CA ALA A 131 4.89 -8.60 -7.32
C ALA A 131 6.15 -7.74 -7.16
N HIS A 132 6.40 -6.84 -8.11
CA HIS A 132 7.54 -5.91 -8.05
C HIS A 132 7.50 -5.05 -6.78
N MET A 133 6.37 -4.37 -6.54
CA MET A 133 6.19 -3.38 -5.47
C MET A 133 6.24 -4.00 -4.07
N THR A 134 5.67 -5.20 -3.90
CA THR A 134 5.54 -5.82 -2.57
C THR A 134 6.70 -6.74 -2.21
N VAL A 135 7.52 -7.17 -3.19
CA VAL A 135 8.70 -8.02 -2.94
C VAL A 135 9.99 -7.18 -2.86
N ILE A 136 10.21 -6.24 -3.79
CA ILE A 136 11.45 -5.47 -3.84
C ILE A 136 11.55 -4.50 -2.66
N THR A 137 10.47 -3.81 -2.33
CA THR A 137 10.48 -2.78 -1.28
C THR A 137 10.92 -3.33 0.09
N PRO A 138 10.39 -4.48 0.60
CA PRO A 138 10.90 -5.06 1.84
C PRO A 138 12.33 -5.58 1.72
N LYS A 139 12.75 -6.12 0.57
CA LYS A 139 14.16 -6.54 0.37
C LYS A 139 15.11 -5.35 0.50
N VAL A 140 14.78 -4.21 -0.10
CA VAL A 140 15.58 -2.98 0.02
C VAL A 140 15.55 -2.42 1.44
N ALA A 141 14.43 -2.54 2.16
CA ALA A 141 14.32 -2.17 3.57
C ALA A 141 15.17 -3.04 4.51
N GLY A 142 15.75 -4.16 4.01
CA GLY A 142 16.58 -5.07 4.80
C GLY A 142 15.79 -6.19 5.50
N VAL A 143 14.56 -6.46 5.09
CA VAL A 143 13.78 -7.60 5.57
C VAL A 143 14.48 -8.90 5.16
N SER A 144 14.83 -9.73 6.16
CA SER A 144 15.63 -10.94 5.93
C SER A 144 14.87 -12.04 5.18
N ARG A 145 13.54 -12.10 5.36
CA ARG A 145 12.69 -13.13 4.76
C ARG A 145 11.45 -12.50 4.12
N VAL A 146 11.28 -12.67 2.82
CA VAL A 146 10.11 -12.23 2.05
C VAL A 146 9.39 -13.44 1.48
N VAL A 147 8.17 -13.68 1.94
CA VAL A 147 7.26 -14.73 1.48
C VAL A 147 6.29 -14.11 0.48
N ALA A 148 6.17 -14.67 -0.72
CA ALA A 148 5.25 -14.19 -1.73
C ALA A 148 4.16 -15.22 -2.02
N CYS A 149 2.90 -14.77 -2.08
CA CYS A 149 1.75 -15.62 -2.40
C CYS A 149 0.93 -15.02 -3.53
N SER A 150 0.50 -15.86 -4.47
CA SER A 150 -0.48 -15.49 -5.51
C SER A 150 -1.42 -16.66 -5.79
N PRO A 151 -2.70 -16.41 -6.16
CA PRO A 151 -3.63 -17.49 -6.47
C PRO A 151 -3.23 -18.25 -7.71
N PRO A 152 -3.66 -19.52 -7.83
CA PRO A 152 -3.48 -20.32 -9.04
C PRO A 152 -4.33 -19.75 -10.19
N VAL A 153 -3.84 -19.95 -11.41
CA VAL A 153 -4.56 -19.61 -12.64
C VAL A 153 -5.37 -20.80 -13.12
N LYS A 154 -6.67 -20.71 -13.02
CA LYS A 154 -7.58 -21.80 -13.47
C LYS A 154 -7.20 -23.18 -12.91
N GLY A 155 -6.70 -23.26 -11.68
CA GLY A 155 -6.25 -24.50 -11.06
C GLY A 155 -4.97 -25.13 -11.64
N GLN A 156 -4.11 -24.33 -12.29
CA GLN A 156 -2.90 -24.81 -12.97
C GLN A 156 -1.58 -24.22 -12.45
N GLY A 157 -1.57 -23.57 -11.30
CA GLY A 157 -0.39 -22.91 -10.76
C GLY A 157 -0.32 -21.43 -11.07
N LEU A 158 0.86 -20.83 -10.91
CA LEU A 158 1.05 -19.38 -11.06
C LEU A 158 1.23 -18.98 -12.54
N TRP A 159 0.84 -17.75 -12.87
CA TRP A 159 1.26 -17.11 -14.11
C TRP A 159 2.79 -17.11 -14.20
N PRO A 160 3.40 -17.56 -15.32
CA PRO A 160 4.86 -17.58 -15.46
C PRO A 160 5.52 -16.23 -15.22
N ALA A 161 4.94 -15.15 -15.75
CA ALA A 161 5.45 -13.80 -15.57
C ALA A 161 5.35 -13.32 -14.11
N THR A 162 4.26 -13.64 -13.41
CA THR A 162 4.12 -13.32 -11.97
C THR A 162 5.14 -14.11 -11.14
N LEU A 163 5.32 -15.39 -11.45
CA LEU A 163 6.35 -16.21 -10.79
C LEU A 163 7.76 -15.64 -11.03
N TYR A 164 8.10 -15.32 -12.28
CA TYR A 164 9.39 -14.70 -12.59
C TYR A 164 9.57 -13.37 -11.85
N SER A 165 8.54 -12.53 -11.81
CA SER A 165 8.58 -11.25 -11.11
C SER A 165 8.86 -11.39 -9.61
N MET A 166 8.28 -12.40 -8.94
CA MET A 166 8.57 -12.70 -7.54
C MET A 166 10.01 -13.17 -7.35
N VAL A 167 10.49 -14.08 -8.23
CA VAL A 167 11.84 -14.63 -8.19
C VAL A 167 12.88 -13.54 -8.41
N ALA A 168 12.75 -12.74 -9.48
CA ALA A 168 13.67 -11.67 -9.83
C ALA A 168 13.62 -10.53 -8.80
N GLY A 169 12.46 -10.28 -8.18
CA GLY A 169 12.30 -9.34 -7.09
C GLY A 169 13.04 -9.73 -5.81
N GLY A 170 13.33 -11.02 -5.63
CA GLY A 170 14.09 -11.58 -4.52
C GLY A 170 13.20 -12.18 -3.40
N ALA A 171 12.03 -12.72 -3.74
CA ALA A 171 11.25 -13.52 -2.79
C ALA A 171 12.02 -14.74 -2.32
N ASP A 172 12.08 -14.97 -1.01
CA ASP A 172 12.81 -16.11 -0.43
C ASP A 172 11.96 -17.38 -0.45
N GLU A 173 10.64 -17.24 -0.38
CA GLU A 173 9.68 -18.33 -0.45
C GLU A 173 8.49 -17.91 -1.31
N ILE A 174 8.00 -18.79 -2.16
CA ILE A 174 6.88 -18.53 -3.04
C ILE A 174 5.82 -19.61 -2.87
N TYR A 175 4.56 -19.21 -2.73
CA TYR A 175 3.42 -20.09 -2.53
C TYR A 175 2.33 -19.81 -3.55
N CYS A 176 1.75 -20.88 -4.10
CA CYS A 176 0.59 -20.80 -5.00
C CYS A 176 -0.69 -20.98 -4.19
N MET A 177 -1.18 -19.91 -3.61
CA MET A 177 -2.44 -19.84 -2.86
C MET A 177 -2.98 -18.41 -2.86
N GLY A 178 -4.29 -18.23 -2.79
CA GLY A 178 -4.94 -16.93 -2.95
C GLY A 178 -5.90 -16.57 -1.84
N GLY A 179 -6.50 -15.38 -1.96
CA GLY A 179 -7.58 -14.94 -1.09
C GLY A 179 -7.29 -14.93 0.41
N VAL A 180 -8.36 -15.03 1.18
CA VAL A 180 -8.30 -14.99 2.67
C VAL A 180 -7.47 -16.15 3.23
N HIS A 181 -7.51 -17.32 2.58
CA HIS A 181 -6.79 -18.50 3.08
C HIS A 181 -5.26 -18.38 2.91
N ALA A 182 -4.78 -17.66 1.90
CA ALA A 182 -3.36 -17.32 1.78
C ALA A 182 -2.89 -16.40 2.93
N LEU A 183 -3.69 -15.37 3.24
CA LEU A 183 -3.39 -14.46 4.36
C LEU A 183 -3.41 -15.20 5.70
N ALA A 184 -4.37 -16.11 5.91
CA ALA A 184 -4.44 -16.95 7.09
C ALA A 184 -3.21 -17.85 7.21
N ALA A 185 -2.77 -18.49 6.12
CA ALA A 185 -1.58 -19.33 6.10
C ALA A 185 -0.32 -18.56 6.49
N MET A 186 -0.14 -17.34 5.94
CA MET A 186 0.97 -16.45 6.28
C MET A 186 0.92 -15.98 7.73
N ALA A 187 -0.27 -15.66 8.26
CA ALA A 187 -0.42 -15.17 9.63
C ALA A 187 -0.22 -16.25 10.69
N TYR A 188 -0.70 -17.47 10.43
CA TYR A 188 -0.71 -18.56 11.42
C TYR A 188 0.43 -19.56 11.23
N GLY A 189 1.18 -19.48 10.13
CA GLY A 189 2.29 -20.39 9.88
C GLY A 189 1.83 -21.79 9.52
N ILE A 190 1.12 -21.95 8.39
CA ILE A 190 0.56 -23.22 7.94
C ILE A 190 1.30 -23.70 6.68
N GLU A 191 1.29 -25.00 6.41
CA GLU A 191 1.97 -25.66 5.28
C GLU A 191 3.51 -25.54 5.38
N GLY A 192 4.06 -25.60 6.60
CA GLY A 192 5.49 -25.45 6.87
C GLY A 192 6.02 -24.02 6.78
N LEU A 193 5.14 -23.07 6.47
CA LEU A 193 5.46 -21.64 6.47
C LEU A 193 5.60 -21.14 7.90
N GLN A 194 6.68 -20.42 8.21
CA GLN A 194 6.77 -19.72 9.48
C GLN A 194 5.90 -18.44 9.41
N PRO A 195 5.19 -18.04 10.49
CA PRO A 195 4.42 -16.81 10.51
C PRO A 195 5.21 -15.62 10.03
N VAL A 196 4.52 -14.68 9.37
CA VAL A 196 5.10 -13.40 8.96
C VAL A 196 4.85 -12.33 10.02
N ASP A 197 5.74 -11.34 10.10
CA ASP A 197 5.55 -10.20 11.02
C ASP A 197 4.62 -9.14 10.41
N MET A 198 4.62 -9.03 9.09
CA MET A 198 3.87 -8.02 8.36
C MET A 198 3.31 -8.60 7.05
N MET A 199 2.08 -8.20 6.70
CA MET A 199 1.45 -8.52 5.41
C MET A 199 1.24 -7.27 4.57
N VAL A 200 1.59 -7.36 3.28
CA VAL A 200 1.43 -6.27 2.32
C VAL A 200 0.77 -6.76 1.03
N GLY A 201 0.19 -5.84 0.32
CA GLY A 201 -0.45 -6.08 -0.96
C GLY A 201 -1.95 -5.74 -0.97
N ALA A 202 -2.42 -5.32 -2.15
CA ALA A 202 -3.81 -5.02 -2.41
C ALA A 202 -4.60 -6.29 -2.77
N GLY A 203 -5.92 -6.22 -2.69
CA GLY A 203 -6.81 -7.30 -3.07
C GLY A 203 -8.27 -6.88 -3.03
N ASN A 204 -9.18 -7.82 -3.26
CA ASN A 204 -10.60 -7.55 -3.16
C ASN A 204 -11.06 -7.28 -1.71
N LYS A 205 -12.35 -6.95 -1.54
CA LYS A 205 -12.93 -6.64 -0.21
C LYS A 205 -12.76 -7.74 0.85
N TYR A 206 -12.67 -9.01 0.46
CA TYR A 206 -12.40 -10.11 1.39
C TYR A 206 -10.95 -10.12 1.86
N VAL A 207 -10.00 -9.81 0.97
CA VAL A 207 -8.58 -9.66 1.31
C VAL A 207 -8.36 -8.47 2.22
N ALA A 208 -8.98 -7.32 1.92
CA ALA A 208 -8.93 -6.12 2.77
C ALA A 208 -9.50 -6.41 4.17
N GLU A 209 -10.64 -7.10 4.24
CA GLU A 209 -11.28 -7.49 5.51
C GLU A 209 -10.43 -8.51 6.28
N ALA A 210 -9.78 -9.46 5.60
CA ALA A 210 -8.88 -10.41 6.25
C ALA A 210 -7.67 -9.69 6.88
N LYS A 211 -7.07 -8.73 6.17
CA LYS A 211 -6.00 -7.88 6.73
C LYS A 211 -6.49 -7.12 7.96
N ARG A 212 -7.69 -6.55 7.90
CA ARG A 212 -8.30 -5.84 9.05
C ARG A 212 -8.47 -6.74 10.27
N GLN A 213 -8.96 -7.98 10.09
CA GLN A 213 -9.16 -8.91 11.19
C GLN A 213 -7.85 -9.52 11.73
N LEU A 214 -6.83 -9.63 10.90
CA LEU A 214 -5.51 -10.14 11.27
C LEU A 214 -4.59 -9.06 11.87
N PHE A 215 -4.92 -7.78 11.68
CA PHE A 215 -4.17 -6.68 12.27
C PHE A 215 -4.11 -6.81 13.79
N GLY A 216 -2.91 -6.69 14.35
CA GLY A 216 -2.62 -6.95 15.76
C GLY A 216 -2.05 -8.36 16.02
N THR A 217 -2.38 -9.35 15.17
CA THR A 217 -1.64 -10.62 15.11
C THR A 217 -0.40 -10.46 14.23
N VAL A 218 -0.57 -9.77 13.10
CA VAL A 218 0.50 -9.37 12.18
C VAL A 218 0.32 -7.89 11.84
N GLY A 219 1.40 -7.22 11.45
CA GLY A 219 1.33 -5.87 10.87
C GLY A 219 0.71 -5.89 9.47
N ILE A 220 0.17 -4.75 9.04
CA ILE A 220 -0.31 -4.57 7.67
C ILE A 220 0.22 -3.26 7.08
N ASP A 221 0.28 -3.17 5.75
CA ASP A 221 0.65 -1.95 5.03
C ASP A 221 -0.43 -0.86 5.17
N LEU A 222 -1.62 -1.15 4.61
CA LEU A 222 -2.79 -0.30 4.62
C LEU A 222 -4.04 -1.13 4.24
N LEU A 223 -5.21 -0.53 4.37
CA LEU A 223 -6.46 -1.07 3.85
C LEU A 223 -6.79 -0.32 2.56
N ALA A 224 -6.91 -1.05 1.44
CA ALA A 224 -7.27 -0.52 0.15
C ALA A 224 -8.68 -0.96 -0.25
N GLY A 225 -9.47 -0.01 -0.74
CA GLY A 225 -10.75 -0.24 -1.41
C GLY A 225 -10.61 -0.13 -2.94
N PRO A 226 -11.69 0.17 -3.66
CA PRO A 226 -11.65 0.47 -5.08
C PRO A 226 -10.70 1.63 -5.37
N THR A 227 -10.02 1.57 -6.51
CA THR A 227 -9.05 2.59 -6.91
C THR A 227 -9.69 3.94 -7.19
N GLU A 228 -8.92 5.00 -7.04
CA GLU A 228 -9.40 6.39 -7.13
C GLU A 228 -8.38 7.27 -7.88
N ILE A 229 -8.88 8.21 -8.67
CA ILE A 229 -8.09 9.29 -9.26
C ILE A 229 -8.80 10.63 -9.09
N LEU A 230 -8.06 11.67 -8.77
CA LEU A 230 -8.50 13.06 -8.87
C LEU A 230 -7.51 13.81 -9.74
N ILE A 231 -8.01 14.44 -10.81
CA ILE A 231 -7.22 15.26 -11.72
C ILE A 231 -7.56 16.73 -11.50
N ILE A 232 -6.55 17.57 -11.28
CA ILE A 232 -6.69 19.04 -11.30
C ILE A 232 -6.21 19.52 -12.66
N ALA A 233 -7.06 20.25 -13.39
CA ALA A 233 -6.74 20.73 -14.73
C ALA A 233 -7.12 22.20 -14.92
N ASP A 234 -6.26 22.97 -15.61
CA ASP A 234 -6.57 24.32 -16.09
C ASP A 234 -6.73 24.35 -17.63
N ASP A 235 -6.87 25.52 -18.23
CA ASP A 235 -7.08 25.68 -19.66
C ASP A 235 -5.84 25.33 -20.51
N THR A 236 -4.69 25.08 -19.92
CA THR A 236 -3.48 24.61 -20.62
C THR A 236 -3.45 23.09 -20.82
N ALA A 237 -4.24 22.34 -20.04
CA ALA A 237 -4.34 20.89 -20.17
C ALA A 237 -5.00 20.46 -21.49
N ASP A 238 -4.55 19.33 -22.06
CA ASP A 238 -5.20 18.71 -23.21
C ASP A 238 -6.40 17.85 -22.73
N PRO A 239 -7.64 18.22 -23.09
CA PRO A 239 -8.83 17.45 -22.70
C PRO A 239 -8.78 15.98 -23.14
N PHE A 240 -8.05 15.68 -24.23
CA PHE A 240 -7.88 14.32 -24.73
C PHE A 240 -7.05 13.47 -23.76
N ILE A 241 -5.95 14.04 -23.23
CA ILE A 241 -5.08 13.37 -22.26
C ILE A 241 -5.80 13.21 -20.93
N VAL A 242 -6.42 14.29 -20.41
CA VAL A 242 -7.20 14.21 -19.16
C VAL A 242 -8.27 13.13 -19.23
N ALA A 243 -8.99 13.02 -20.36
CA ALA A 243 -10.00 11.98 -20.55
C ALA A 243 -9.40 10.57 -20.60
N ALA A 244 -8.23 10.40 -21.24
CA ALA A 244 -7.54 9.11 -21.29
C ALA A 244 -7.11 8.65 -19.89
N ASP A 245 -6.60 9.55 -19.04
CA ASP A 245 -6.19 9.23 -17.66
C ASP A 245 -7.38 8.90 -16.76
N ILE A 246 -8.50 9.63 -16.91
CA ILE A 246 -9.79 9.28 -16.26
C ILE A 246 -10.21 7.86 -16.63
N LEU A 247 -10.19 7.52 -17.92
CA LEU A 247 -10.61 6.22 -18.42
C LEU A 247 -9.63 5.09 -18.06
N GLY A 248 -8.33 5.39 -18.03
CA GLY A 248 -7.29 4.48 -17.58
C GLY A 248 -7.52 4.02 -16.13
N GLN A 249 -8.06 4.89 -15.28
CA GLN A 249 -8.43 4.52 -13.91
C GLN A 249 -9.80 3.85 -13.84
N ALA A 250 -10.74 4.28 -14.67
CA ALA A 250 -12.10 3.73 -14.69
C ALA A 250 -12.16 2.26 -15.13
N GLU A 251 -11.20 1.78 -15.93
CA GLU A 251 -11.18 0.39 -16.43
C GLU A 251 -10.85 -0.67 -15.37
N HIS A 252 -10.31 -0.27 -14.22
CA HIS A 252 -9.91 -1.20 -13.16
C HIS A 252 -11.08 -1.94 -12.51
N ASP A 253 -12.16 -1.21 -12.20
CA ASP A 253 -13.34 -1.78 -11.50
C ASP A 253 -14.57 -0.88 -11.70
N PRO A 254 -15.79 -1.45 -11.80
CA PRO A 254 -17.02 -0.66 -11.90
C PRO A 254 -17.25 0.30 -10.71
N ASN A 255 -16.58 0.09 -9.59
CA ASN A 255 -16.63 0.96 -8.41
C ASN A 255 -15.45 1.93 -8.33
N ALA A 256 -14.52 1.93 -9.29
CA ALA A 256 -13.45 2.92 -9.36
C ALA A 256 -14.03 4.35 -9.37
N ARG A 257 -13.36 5.27 -8.66
CA ARG A 257 -13.83 6.65 -8.51
C ARG A 257 -12.93 7.59 -9.27
N GLN A 258 -13.53 8.52 -10.01
CA GLN A 258 -12.79 9.52 -10.79
C GLN A 258 -13.36 10.91 -10.48
N ALA A 259 -12.48 11.87 -10.26
CA ALA A 259 -12.85 13.27 -10.10
C ALA A 259 -11.99 14.16 -11.01
N LEU A 260 -12.64 15.09 -11.71
CA LEU A 260 -11.99 16.21 -12.38
C LEU A 260 -12.29 17.49 -11.61
N VAL A 261 -11.26 18.17 -11.14
CA VAL A 261 -11.32 19.51 -10.57
C VAL A 261 -10.79 20.49 -11.61
N ALA A 262 -11.67 21.17 -12.29
CA ALA A 262 -11.37 22.06 -13.40
C ALA A 262 -11.35 23.53 -12.97
N LEU A 263 -10.33 24.29 -13.35
CA LEU A 263 -10.23 25.72 -13.08
C LEU A 263 -11.08 26.58 -14.04
N SER A 264 -11.71 25.95 -15.03
CA SER A 264 -12.69 26.61 -15.91
C SER A 264 -13.78 25.63 -16.35
N ALA A 265 -14.95 26.17 -16.69
CA ALA A 265 -16.01 25.39 -17.31
C ALA A 265 -15.62 24.87 -18.69
N SER A 266 -14.73 25.56 -19.40
CA SER A 266 -14.27 25.20 -20.73
C SER A 266 -13.54 23.86 -20.73
N ILE A 267 -12.51 23.69 -19.89
CA ILE A 267 -11.75 22.44 -19.81
C ILE A 267 -12.65 21.30 -19.29
N ALA A 268 -13.52 21.57 -18.32
CA ALA A 268 -14.46 20.59 -17.79
C ALA A 268 -15.38 20.01 -18.89
N GLU A 269 -16.04 20.88 -19.67
CA GLU A 269 -16.96 20.46 -20.73
C GLU A 269 -16.25 19.75 -21.88
N LYS A 270 -15.05 20.22 -22.26
CA LYS A 270 -14.24 19.56 -23.28
C LYS A 270 -13.81 18.16 -22.86
N THR A 271 -13.34 18.02 -21.63
CA THR A 271 -12.96 16.70 -21.07
C THR A 271 -14.14 15.74 -20.99
N MET A 272 -15.31 16.19 -20.55
CA MET A 272 -16.51 15.32 -20.54
C MET A 272 -16.86 14.81 -21.94
N LYS A 273 -16.79 15.67 -22.97
CA LYS A 273 -17.02 15.26 -24.36
C LYS A 273 -15.96 14.28 -24.85
N GLU A 274 -14.71 14.46 -24.46
CA GLU A 274 -13.63 13.53 -24.81
C GLU A 274 -13.76 12.18 -24.12
N VAL A 275 -14.19 12.13 -22.86
CA VAL A 275 -14.53 10.87 -22.18
C VAL A 275 -15.62 10.12 -22.94
N ASP A 276 -16.71 10.79 -23.30
CA ASP A 276 -17.80 10.17 -24.06
C ASP A 276 -17.31 9.64 -25.42
N ARG A 277 -16.45 10.41 -26.11
CA ARG A 277 -15.89 10.04 -27.41
C ARG A 277 -14.98 8.82 -27.30
N GLN A 278 -14.05 8.81 -26.34
CA GLN A 278 -13.07 7.74 -26.16
C GLN A 278 -13.71 6.44 -25.70
N LEU A 279 -14.78 6.50 -24.91
CA LEU A 279 -15.53 5.33 -24.46
C LEU A 279 -16.12 4.51 -25.61
N VAL A 280 -16.40 5.12 -26.77
CA VAL A 280 -16.98 4.40 -27.93
C VAL A 280 -16.09 3.25 -28.38
N ASP A 281 -14.78 3.51 -28.47
CA ASP A 281 -13.79 2.58 -29.04
C ASP A 281 -12.93 1.88 -27.94
N LEU A 282 -13.15 2.20 -26.66
CA LEU A 282 -12.36 1.63 -25.56
C LEU A 282 -12.63 0.12 -25.41
N PRO A 283 -11.62 -0.76 -25.49
CA PRO A 283 -11.81 -2.21 -25.33
C PRO A 283 -12.43 -2.61 -24.00
N THR A 284 -12.18 -1.84 -22.94
CA THR A 284 -12.66 -2.07 -21.57
C THR A 284 -13.89 -1.25 -21.20
N LYS A 285 -14.60 -0.71 -22.20
CA LYS A 285 -15.76 0.18 -22.03
C LYS A 285 -16.87 -0.36 -21.13
N ASP A 286 -17.08 -1.68 -21.12
CA ASP A 286 -18.14 -2.29 -20.30
C ASP A 286 -17.89 -2.07 -18.79
N ILE A 287 -16.64 -1.88 -18.39
CA ILE A 287 -16.23 -1.56 -17.01
C ILE A 287 -16.14 -0.04 -16.84
N ALA A 288 -15.35 0.62 -17.69
CA ALA A 288 -15.04 2.04 -17.57
C ALA A 288 -16.29 2.94 -17.68
N ALA A 289 -17.25 2.61 -18.57
CA ALA A 289 -18.47 3.37 -18.71
C ALA A 289 -19.36 3.30 -17.45
N VAL A 290 -19.41 2.15 -16.78
CA VAL A 290 -20.15 2.00 -15.52
C VAL A 290 -19.49 2.82 -14.42
N ALA A 291 -18.15 2.70 -14.27
CA ALA A 291 -17.38 3.44 -13.28
C ALA A 291 -17.55 4.96 -13.46
N TRP A 292 -17.38 5.48 -14.68
CA TRP A 292 -17.54 6.89 -14.98
C TRP A 292 -18.97 7.39 -14.79
N ARG A 293 -19.96 6.64 -15.27
CA ARG A 293 -21.37 7.00 -15.13
C ARG A 293 -21.76 7.14 -13.65
N ASP A 294 -21.41 6.15 -12.83
CA ASP A 294 -21.90 6.01 -11.47
C ASP A 294 -21.04 6.75 -10.44
N ASN A 295 -19.73 6.81 -10.64
CA ASN A 295 -18.80 7.31 -9.64
C ASN A 295 -17.96 8.51 -10.12
N GLY A 296 -18.05 8.91 -11.38
CA GLY A 296 -17.34 10.07 -11.92
C GLY A 296 -17.91 11.40 -11.41
N GLU A 297 -17.03 12.33 -11.06
CA GLU A 297 -17.37 13.68 -10.61
C GLU A 297 -16.65 14.72 -11.48
N VAL A 298 -17.32 15.83 -11.79
CA VAL A 298 -16.71 16.98 -12.47
C VAL A 298 -17.07 18.24 -11.71
N ILE A 299 -16.04 18.90 -11.18
CA ILE A 299 -16.11 20.01 -10.23
C ILE A 299 -15.39 21.20 -10.86
N VAL A 300 -16.10 22.32 -11.03
CA VAL A 300 -15.50 23.60 -11.47
C VAL A 300 -15.27 24.48 -10.27
N VAL A 301 -14.09 25.06 -10.19
CA VAL A 301 -13.64 25.94 -9.13
C VAL A 301 -13.16 27.27 -9.70
N ASP A 302 -13.18 28.33 -8.90
CA ASP A 302 -12.81 29.68 -9.34
C ASP A 302 -11.33 30.02 -9.05
N SER A 303 -10.64 29.19 -8.26
CA SER A 303 -9.25 29.48 -7.91
C SER A 303 -8.44 28.23 -7.57
N PRO A 304 -7.08 28.29 -7.64
CA PRO A 304 -6.19 27.23 -7.21
C PRO A 304 -6.41 26.80 -5.75
N GLU A 305 -6.71 27.73 -4.85
CA GLU A 305 -6.96 27.46 -3.43
C GLU A 305 -8.24 26.64 -3.24
N GLU A 306 -9.28 26.90 -4.03
CA GLU A 306 -10.50 26.08 -4.02
C GLU A 306 -10.19 24.67 -4.56
N ALA A 307 -9.34 24.54 -5.58
CA ALA A 307 -8.92 23.23 -6.12
C ALA A 307 -8.15 22.42 -5.06
N VAL A 308 -7.17 23.04 -4.38
CA VAL A 308 -6.44 22.42 -3.26
C VAL A 308 -7.41 21.94 -2.18
N LYS A 309 -8.36 22.79 -1.78
CA LYS A 309 -9.36 22.43 -0.76
C LYS A 309 -10.19 21.22 -1.19
N VAL A 310 -10.68 21.20 -2.42
CA VAL A 310 -11.47 20.08 -2.96
C VAL A 310 -10.62 18.81 -2.97
N SER A 311 -9.38 18.89 -3.44
CA SER A 311 -8.45 17.76 -3.47
C SER A 311 -8.18 17.21 -2.07
N ASP A 312 -7.88 18.06 -1.08
CA ASP A 312 -7.60 17.64 0.29
C ASP A 312 -8.84 17.07 1.00
N ASP A 313 -10.04 17.59 0.71
CA ASP A 313 -11.31 17.06 1.23
C ASP A 313 -11.65 15.70 0.59
N TRP A 314 -11.31 15.52 -0.68
CA TRP A 314 -11.48 14.27 -1.42
C TRP A 314 -10.45 13.23 -0.99
N ALA A 315 -9.20 13.66 -0.73
CA ALA A 315 -8.05 12.85 -0.29
C ALA A 315 -7.80 11.63 -1.19
N PRO A 316 -7.43 11.85 -2.47
CA PRO A 316 -7.34 10.81 -3.47
C PRO A 316 -6.20 9.82 -3.25
N GLU A 317 -6.37 8.62 -3.77
CA GLU A 317 -5.29 7.66 -3.99
C GLU A 317 -4.24 8.24 -4.95
N HIS A 318 -4.70 8.64 -6.14
CA HIS A 318 -3.87 9.27 -7.18
C HIS A 318 -4.32 10.72 -7.35
N LEU A 319 -3.40 11.65 -7.12
CA LEU A 319 -3.57 13.06 -7.45
C LEU A 319 -2.80 13.36 -8.73
N GLU A 320 -3.50 13.68 -9.80
CA GLU A 320 -2.87 14.13 -11.04
C GLU A 320 -3.08 15.63 -11.23
N VAL A 321 -2.04 16.34 -11.66
CA VAL A 321 -2.08 17.78 -11.81
C VAL A 321 -1.62 18.15 -13.22
N GLN A 322 -2.55 18.52 -14.06
CA GLN A 322 -2.34 18.97 -15.44
C GLN A 322 -2.64 20.47 -15.54
N THR A 323 -1.73 21.27 -14.99
CA THR A 323 -1.82 22.74 -14.95
C THR A 323 -0.47 23.34 -15.29
N GLU A 324 -0.46 24.62 -15.78
CA GLU A 324 0.78 25.34 -16.05
C GLU A 324 1.69 25.43 -14.80
N ASP A 325 1.10 25.72 -13.62
CA ASP A 325 1.82 25.76 -12.32
C ASP A 325 1.48 24.54 -11.44
N TRP A 326 1.86 23.36 -11.89
CA TRP A 326 1.68 22.14 -11.08
C TRP A 326 2.48 22.17 -9.76
N LYS A 327 3.53 22.99 -9.68
CA LYS A 327 4.35 23.13 -8.48
C LYS A 327 3.57 23.74 -7.31
N TYR A 328 2.68 24.68 -7.60
CA TYR A 328 1.78 25.23 -6.60
C TYR A 328 0.99 24.12 -5.88
N TYR A 329 0.45 23.15 -6.61
CA TYR A 329 -0.32 22.05 -6.04
C TYR A 329 0.54 21.05 -5.28
N LEU A 330 1.76 20.78 -5.75
CA LEU A 330 2.72 19.96 -5.01
C LEU A 330 3.04 20.56 -3.63
N ASP A 331 3.17 21.88 -3.54
CA ASP A 331 3.52 22.60 -2.31
C ASP A 331 2.31 22.75 -1.35
N ASN A 332 1.08 22.76 -1.86
CA ASN A 332 -0.11 23.11 -1.08
C ASN A 332 -1.06 21.94 -0.80
N CYS A 333 -1.19 20.92 -1.68
CA CYS A 333 -1.98 19.73 -1.40
C CYS A 333 -1.29 18.85 -0.35
N LYS A 334 -2.06 18.28 0.56
CA LYS A 334 -1.55 17.51 1.72
C LYS A 334 -2.06 16.09 1.78
N ASN A 335 -3.22 15.82 1.21
CA ASN A 335 -3.93 14.56 1.37
C ASN A 335 -4.02 13.81 0.03
N TYR A 336 -2.97 13.08 -0.32
CA TYR A 336 -2.93 12.21 -1.51
C TYR A 336 -2.02 10.98 -1.27
N GLY A 337 -2.28 9.90 -1.97
CA GLY A 337 -1.44 8.71 -1.91
C GLY A 337 -0.16 8.88 -2.73
N SER A 338 -0.29 9.31 -3.98
CA SER A 338 0.81 9.68 -4.88
C SER A 338 0.39 10.81 -5.80
N ALA A 339 1.32 11.72 -6.14
CA ALA A 339 1.08 12.83 -7.06
C ALA A 339 1.79 12.62 -8.40
N PHE A 340 1.09 12.94 -9.51
CA PHE A 340 1.55 12.88 -10.89
C PHE A 340 1.45 14.28 -11.48
N LEU A 341 2.58 14.84 -11.89
CA LEU A 341 2.72 16.26 -12.13
C LEU A 341 3.09 16.54 -13.58
N GLY A 342 2.30 17.38 -14.22
CA GLY A 342 2.43 17.71 -15.64
C GLY A 342 1.75 16.70 -16.57
N GLU A 343 1.46 17.15 -17.77
CA GLU A 343 0.83 16.34 -18.83
C GLU A 343 1.68 15.12 -19.25
N GLU A 344 2.99 15.20 -19.06
CA GLU A 344 3.96 14.15 -19.40
C GLU A 344 3.97 12.98 -18.41
N THR A 345 3.19 13.05 -17.31
CA THR A 345 3.24 12.05 -16.25
C THR A 345 1.84 11.48 -15.96
N THR A 346 1.62 10.24 -16.33
CA THR A 346 0.36 9.51 -16.05
C THR A 346 0.51 8.53 -14.91
N VAL A 347 -0.62 8.16 -14.27
CA VAL A 347 -0.70 7.10 -13.24
C VAL A 347 -0.08 5.80 -13.75
N ALA A 348 -0.29 5.43 -15.01
CA ALA A 348 0.26 4.21 -15.60
C ALA A 348 1.79 4.13 -15.52
N TYR A 349 2.49 5.26 -15.64
CA TYR A 349 3.95 5.28 -15.47
C TYR A 349 4.36 4.97 -14.03
N GLY A 350 3.70 5.57 -13.03
CA GLY A 350 3.95 5.27 -11.61
C GLY A 350 3.65 3.83 -11.27
N ASP A 351 2.56 3.31 -11.81
CA ASP A 351 2.13 1.93 -11.59
C ASP A 351 3.09 0.88 -12.15
N LYS A 352 3.79 1.20 -13.24
CA LYS A 352 4.53 0.19 -14.01
C LYS A 352 6.03 0.46 -14.08
N THR A 353 6.47 1.67 -14.42
CA THR A 353 7.80 1.87 -15.02
C THR A 353 8.72 2.85 -14.32
N ILE A 354 8.24 3.83 -13.56
CA ILE A 354 9.09 4.92 -13.04
C ILE A 354 9.59 4.73 -11.59
N GLY A 355 9.05 3.74 -10.87
CA GLY A 355 9.62 3.27 -9.61
C GLY A 355 8.94 3.70 -8.34
N THR A 356 7.96 4.60 -8.35
CA THR A 356 7.09 4.87 -7.20
C THR A 356 6.18 3.68 -6.92
N ASN A 357 5.73 3.52 -5.67
CA ASN A 357 4.93 2.36 -5.30
C ASN A 357 3.44 2.61 -5.53
N HIS A 358 2.76 1.67 -6.19
CA HIS A 358 1.36 1.76 -6.52
C HIS A 358 0.41 1.22 -5.43
N VAL A 359 0.93 0.64 -4.36
CA VAL A 359 0.10 0.23 -3.21
C VAL A 359 -0.18 1.48 -2.38
N LEU A 360 -1.31 2.11 -2.65
CA LEU A 360 -1.66 3.43 -2.17
C LEU A 360 -2.92 3.41 -1.31
N PRO A 361 -3.11 4.40 -0.42
CA PRO A 361 -4.29 4.50 0.42
C PRO A 361 -5.49 5.01 -0.39
N THR A 362 -6.64 4.33 -0.25
CA THR A 362 -7.92 4.71 -0.85
C THR A 362 -8.91 5.16 0.23
N MET A 363 -10.12 5.57 -0.19
CA MET A 363 -11.23 5.87 0.73
C MET A 363 -10.85 6.90 1.80
N LYS A 364 -10.15 7.95 1.38
CA LYS A 364 -9.66 9.04 2.25
C LYS A 364 -8.59 8.66 3.26
N ALA A 365 -8.02 7.47 3.18
CA ALA A 365 -6.93 7.07 4.08
C ALA A 365 -5.64 7.88 3.82
N ALA A 366 -5.52 8.54 2.68
CA ALA A 366 -4.45 9.49 2.40
C ALA A 366 -4.33 10.66 3.41
N ARG A 367 -5.35 10.86 4.26
CA ARG A 367 -5.33 11.84 5.36
C ARG A 367 -4.37 11.45 6.49
N TYR A 368 -4.01 10.19 6.64
CA TYR A 368 -3.18 9.71 7.75
C TYR A 368 -2.09 8.72 7.35
N THR A 369 -2.06 8.26 6.10
CA THR A 369 -1.01 7.35 5.63
C THR A 369 -0.68 7.64 4.17
N GLY A 370 0.59 7.44 3.79
CA GLY A 370 1.03 7.43 2.40
C GLY A 370 1.07 6.03 1.82
N GLY A 371 1.54 5.91 0.59
CA GLY A 371 1.75 4.64 -0.09
C GLY A 371 2.78 3.73 0.57
N LEU A 372 2.88 2.52 0.06
CA LEU A 372 3.88 1.55 0.48
C LEU A 372 5.29 2.10 0.20
N SER A 373 6.14 2.05 1.19
CA SER A 373 7.52 2.51 1.11
C SER A 373 8.41 1.65 2.00
N VAL A 374 9.72 1.79 1.91
CA VAL A 374 10.66 1.11 2.81
C VAL A 374 10.35 1.38 4.29
N GLY A 375 9.81 2.57 4.60
CA GLY A 375 9.43 2.96 5.95
C GLY A 375 8.34 2.09 6.58
N LYS A 376 7.52 1.39 5.78
CA LYS A 376 6.51 0.44 6.31
C LYS A 376 7.14 -0.86 6.82
N PHE A 377 8.34 -1.20 6.37
CA PHE A 377 9.03 -2.44 6.71
C PHE A 377 10.09 -2.28 7.79
N VAL A 378 10.23 -1.09 8.36
CA VAL A 378 11.16 -0.82 9.44
C VAL A 378 10.45 -0.33 10.69
N LYS A 379 10.99 -0.69 11.83
CA LYS A 379 10.57 -0.20 13.14
C LYS A 379 11.52 0.91 13.56
N THR A 380 10.96 2.05 13.97
CA THR A 380 11.70 3.08 14.68
C THR A 380 11.67 2.76 16.16
N VAL A 381 12.80 2.37 16.72
CA VAL A 381 12.93 2.03 18.14
C VAL A 381 13.89 2.99 18.83
N THR A 382 13.63 3.28 20.11
CA THR A 382 14.48 4.17 20.90
C THR A 382 15.30 3.40 21.90
N TYR A 383 16.47 3.95 22.25
CA TYR A 383 17.28 3.52 23.37
C TYR A 383 17.76 4.72 24.16
N GLN A 384 18.05 4.50 25.44
CA GLN A 384 18.53 5.54 26.32
C GLN A 384 19.53 5.00 27.32
N TYR A 385 20.53 5.84 27.67
CA TYR A 385 21.42 5.59 28.76
C TYR A 385 21.86 6.89 29.43
N ALA A 386 22.30 6.80 30.66
CA ALA A 386 22.78 7.93 31.44
C ALA A 386 24.09 7.61 32.17
N THR A 387 24.93 8.63 32.35
CA THR A 387 26.08 8.53 33.27
C THR A 387 25.61 8.44 34.73
N LYS A 388 26.46 8.02 35.64
CA LYS A 388 26.13 7.97 37.08
C LYS A 388 25.79 9.35 37.62
N GLU A 389 26.52 10.37 37.20
CA GLU A 389 26.31 11.78 37.58
C GLU A 389 24.98 12.32 37.07
N ALA A 390 24.63 12.00 35.83
CA ALA A 390 23.32 12.38 35.24
C ALA A 390 22.20 11.65 35.96
N SER A 391 22.34 10.35 36.19
CA SER A 391 21.34 9.53 36.89
C SER A 391 21.07 10.10 38.30
N TYR A 392 22.12 10.50 39.03
CA TYR A 392 21.97 11.15 40.33
C TYR A 392 21.20 12.47 40.26
N LYS A 393 21.54 13.33 39.29
CA LYS A 393 20.93 14.66 39.13
C LYS A 393 19.45 14.61 38.76
N ILE A 394 19.03 13.66 37.91
CA ILE A 394 17.64 13.57 37.44
C ILE A 394 16.76 12.76 38.39
N ALA A 395 17.31 11.99 39.32
CA ALA A 395 16.55 11.08 40.16
C ALA A 395 15.46 11.77 40.98
N ASP A 396 15.76 12.94 41.59
CA ASP A 396 14.79 13.69 42.42
C ASP A 396 13.56 14.16 41.64
N VAL A 397 13.78 14.66 40.43
CA VAL A 397 12.69 15.10 39.57
C VAL A 397 11.84 13.92 39.16
N CYS A 398 12.48 12.81 38.79
CA CYS A 398 11.80 11.59 38.35
C CYS A 398 11.01 10.95 39.54
N GLU A 399 11.56 10.89 40.75
CA GLU A 399 10.87 10.41 41.95
C GLU A 399 9.64 11.24 42.26
N ARG A 400 9.70 12.58 42.20
CA ARG A 400 8.55 13.44 42.41
C ARG A 400 7.49 13.24 41.35
N ALA A 401 7.89 13.16 40.07
CA ALA A 401 6.96 12.91 38.96
C ALA A 401 6.19 11.59 39.15
N CYS A 402 6.91 10.52 39.51
CA CYS A 402 6.29 9.23 39.82
C CYS A 402 5.31 9.31 40.99
N ASN A 403 5.65 10.07 42.04
CA ASN A 403 4.78 10.24 43.18
C ASN A 403 3.51 11.03 42.85
N TYR A 404 3.56 12.03 41.95
CA TYR A 404 2.38 12.73 41.47
C TYR A 404 1.40 11.80 40.76
N GLU A 405 1.92 10.77 40.11
CA GLU A 405 1.13 9.75 39.40
C GLU A 405 0.77 8.55 40.30
N ASN A 406 1.15 8.57 41.59
CA ASN A 406 1.03 7.43 42.51
C ASN A 406 1.77 6.15 42.05
N MET A 407 2.79 6.29 41.20
CA MET A 407 3.65 5.19 40.73
C MET A 407 4.83 4.99 41.69
N LEU A 408 4.55 4.62 42.92
CA LEU A 408 5.52 4.60 44.02
C LEU A 408 6.74 3.70 43.76
N ALA A 409 6.52 2.53 43.14
CA ALA A 409 7.63 1.61 42.80
C ALA A 409 8.60 2.22 41.76
N HIS A 410 8.09 3.01 40.81
CA HIS A 410 8.92 3.77 39.89
C HIS A 410 9.73 4.86 40.63
N GLY A 411 9.09 5.57 41.55
CA GLY A 411 9.77 6.53 42.43
C GLY A 411 10.90 5.90 43.24
N ILE A 412 10.66 4.72 43.83
CA ILE A 412 11.67 3.94 44.54
C ILE A 412 12.84 3.59 43.62
N SER A 413 12.57 3.22 42.37
CA SER A 413 13.64 2.90 41.41
C SER A 413 14.56 4.09 41.10
N CYS A 414 14.05 5.30 41.15
CA CYS A 414 14.84 6.54 41.04
C CYS A 414 15.66 6.78 42.32
N LYS A 415 15.01 6.68 43.47
CA LYS A 415 15.61 6.91 44.79
C LYS A 415 16.83 5.98 45.06
N VAL A 416 16.71 4.68 44.79
CA VAL A 416 17.83 3.75 45.01
C VAL A 416 19.05 4.04 44.15
N ARG A 417 18.86 4.61 42.94
CA ARG A 417 19.98 5.08 42.10
C ARG A 417 20.62 6.33 42.67
N LYS A 418 19.82 7.27 43.14
CA LYS A 418 20.30 8.48 43.81
C LYS A 418 21.14 8.10 45.02
N ASP A 419 20.63 7.24 45.91
CA ASP A 419 21.31 6.80 47.12
C ASP A 419 22.64 6.08 46.78
N LYS A 420 22.62 5.23 45.73
CA LYS A 420 23.81 4.51 45.27
C LYS A 420 24.90 5.42 44.71
N TYR A 421 24.53 6.51 44.01
CA TYR A 421 25.46 7.42 43.35
C TYR A 421 25.69 8.72 44.12
N ALA A 422 25.11 8.87 45.32
CA ALA A 422 25.48 9.91 46.25
C ALA A 422 26.93 9.66 46.74
N LYS A 423 27.80 10.61 46.45
CA LYS A 423 29.20 10.61 46.96
C LYS A 423 29.39 11.75 47.89
#